data_5054562416b175e1aaef90ecda69df70
#
_entry.id   5054562416b175e1aaef90ecda69df70
#
_cell.length_a   1.000
_cell.length_b   1.000
_cell.length_c   1.000
_cell.angle_alpha   90.00
_cell.angle_beta   90.00
_cell.angle_gamma   90.00
#
_symmetry.space_group_name_H-M   'P 1'
#
loop_
_entity.id
_entity.type
_entity.pdbx_description
1 polymer ?
#
loop_
_entity_poly.entity_id
_entity_poly.type
_entity_poly.pdbx_seq_one_letter_code
_entity_poly.pdbx_strand_id
1 'polypeptide(L)'
;MHHDIWDYDAASPVVLFDTAIDGKPRKGIAEAGRTGWLYILDRTNGKPLIGIEERPVPQEPRQKTAKTQPYPKGDATVPQCAEPMPGFPKAGCIFEPFWETPVMVQPSGLGGTNWSPVPYSPDTGYFYVPGTVRAGSFGRFGDTFKTGQRYVGGTQAAPIGTQMSGTFTAMDSRTNTIVWQHKTQYRLGGGGGSSVTAGGLVFRGDPDGNFLALDAKTGKELWRFQTGFGADAPPVVYEVDGEQFVVIAAGGNQLQGSANGDAVWAFSLKGQLSPLWPPPPPPTVAGPIGPIATGVDTIKMGGNNVEYSFVPGRVRIKTGDTLNFTNVGDLPHGATAWQQGDWDTGVLPSGQAKSITFNRPGVYYYICTPHPWMYGQVIVE
;
A
#
# COMPACT_ATOMS: atom_id res chain seq x y z
N MET A 1 -5.64 14.72 -10.81
CA MET A 1 -5.24 15.45 -9.59
C MET A 1 -4.39 16.65 -9.97
N HIS A 2 -4.45 17.73 -9.19
CA HIS A 2 -3.70 18.96 -9.43
C HIS A 2 -2.53 19.05 -8.47
N HIS A 3 -1.32 19.32 -8.97
CA HIS A 3 -0.09 19.53 -8.21
C HIS A 3 0.08 18.53 -7.06
N ASP A 4 0.38 17.30 -7.40
CA ASP A 4 0.52 16.20 -6.45
C ASP A 4 1.74 16.39 -5.55
N ILE A 5 1.52 16.35 -4.24
CA ILE A 5 2.55 16.40 -3.20
C ILE A 5 2.52 15.14 -2.30
N TRP A 6 1.64 14.18 -2.59
CA TRP A 6 1.37 12.98 -1.76
C TRP A 6 1.78 11.67 -2.43
N ASP A 7 2.25 11.72 -3.70
CA ASP A 7 2.50 10.53 -4.52
C ASP A 7 1.19 9.78 -4.88
N TYR A 8 0.12 10.54 -5.19
CA TYR A 8 -1.19 10.00 -5.57
C TYR A 8 -1.35 9.85 -7.08
N ASP A 9 -0.32 9.30 -7.73
CA ASP A 9 -0.34 9.03 -9.17
C ASP A 9 -1.37 7.95 -9.56
N ALA A 10 -1.71 7.95 -10.84
CA ALA A 10 -2.58 6.96 -11.49
C ALA A 10 -1.75 5.73 -11.89
N ALA A 11 -1.43 4.89 -10.92
CA ALA A 11 -0.50 3.76 -11.10
C ALA A 11 -1.18 2.49 -11.62
N SER A 12 -2.51 2.38 -11.49
CA SER A 12 -3.28 1.21 -11.95
C SER A 12 -3.48 1.22 -13.46
N PRO A 13 -3.45 0.05 -14.13
CA PRO A 13 -3.82 -0.02 -15.54
C PRO A 13 -5.24 0.47 -15.77
N VAL A 14 -5.44 1.28 -16.80
CA VAL A 14 -6.76 1.74 -17.20
C VAL A 14 -7.59 0.60 -17.79
N VAL A 15 -8.90 0.64 -17.56
CA VAL A 15 -9.85 -0.37 -18.04
C VAL A 15 -10.78 0.26 -19.08
N LEU A 16 -10.81 -0.30 -20.27
CA LEU A 16 -11.77 0.05 -21.30
C LEU A 16 -13.02 -0.80 -21.13
N PHE A 17 -14.20 -0.18 -21.17
CA PHE A 17 -15.46 -0.90 -20.98
C PHE A 17 -16.60 -0.23 -21.77
N ASP A 18 -17.64 -1.01 -21.99
CA ASP A 18 -18.92 -0.53 -22.56
C ASP A 18 -20.02 -0.77 -21.52
N THR A 19 -20.89 0.20 -21.35
CA THR A 19 -22.01 0.18 -20.41
C THR A 19 -23.17 1.00 -20.92
N ALA A 20 -24.29 1.00 -20.20
CA ALA A 20 -25.41 1.91 -20.43
C ALA A 20 -25.64 2.78 -19.19
N ILE A 21 -25.61 4.10 -19.36
CA ILE A 21 -25.94 5.08 -18.32
C ILE A 21 -27.18 5.85 -18.79
N ASP A 22 -28.22 5.91 -17.97
CA ASP A 22 -29.52 6.50 -18.29
C ASP A 22 -30.10 5.95 -19.60
N GLY A 23 -29.96 4.62 -19.80
CA GLY A 23 -30.46 3.91 -21.00
C GLY A 23 -29.66 4.18 -22.28
N LYS A 24 -28.58 4.96 -22.23
CA LYS A 24 -27.77 5.31 -23.41
C LYS A 24 -26.45 4.51 -23.40
N PRO A 25 -26.08 3.86 -24.51
CA PRO A 25 -24.79 3.21 -24.66
C PRO A 25 -23.64 4.21 -24.45
N ARG A 26 -22.60 3.81 -23.65
CA ARG A 26 -21.43 4.60 -23.34
C ARG A 26 -20.16 3.78 -23.55
N LYS A 27 -19.17 4.42 -24.09
CA LYS A 27 -17.81 3.88 -24.22
C LYS A 27 -16.95 4.47 -23.10
N GLY A 28 -16.68 3.69 -22.06
CA GLY A 28 -16.01 4.14 -20.86
C GLY A 28 -14.51 3.79 -20.82
N ILE A 29 -13.78 4.58 -20.07
CA ILE A 29 -12.46 4.28 -19.54
C ILE A 29 -12.49 4.54 -18.04
N ALA A 30 -11.97 3.62 -17.24
CA ALA A 30 -11.92 3.75 -15.80
C ALA A 30 -10.49 3.55 -15.30
N GLU A 31 -10.14 4.26 -14.21
CA GLU A 31 -8.87 4.15 -13.51
C GLU A 31 -9.13 4.22 -12.00
N ALA A 32 -8.60 3.22 -11.28
CA ALA A 32 -8.60 3.18 -9.82
C ALA A 32 -7.22 3.56 -9.31
N GLY A 33 -7.09 4.78 -8.82
CA GLY A 33 -5.79 5.33 -8.45
C GLY A 33 -5.48 5.31 -6.96
N ARG A 34 -4.33 5.87 -6.62
CA ARG A 34 -3.85 5.99 -5.23
C ARG A 34 -4.75 6.85 -4.35
N THR A 35 -5.60 7.69 -4.94
CA THR A 35 -6.63 8.43 -4.19
C THR A 35 -7.67 7.54 -3.52
N GLY A 36 -7.79 6.26 -3.95
CA GLY A 36 -8.81 5.35 -3.43
C GLY A 36 -10.19 5.55 -4.04
N TRP A 37 -10.29 6.33 -5.09
CA TRP A 37 -11.50 6.47 -5.91
C TRP A 37 -11.31 5.85 -7.29
N LEU A 38 -12.43 5.58 -7.93
CA LEU A 38 -12.49 5.19 -9.33
C LEU A 38 -12.94 6.40 -10.17
N TYR A 39 -12.14 6.78 -11.17
CA TYR A 39 -12.45 7.82 -12.12
C TYR A 39 -12.99 7.19 -13.41
N ILE A 40 -14.19 7.59 -13.82
CA ILE A 40 -14.93 6.99 -14.96
C ILE A 40 -15.21 8.07 -15.99
N LEU A 41 -14.53 7.95 -17.13
CA LEU A 41 -14.60 8.94 -18.21
C LEU A 41 -15.14 8.30 -19.50
N ASP A 42 -15.67 9.12 -20.38
CA ASP A 42 -15.98 8.74 -21.77
C ASP A 42 -14.68 8.67 -22.58
N ARG A 43 -14.31 7.47 -23.04
CA ARG A 43 -13.05 7.27 -23.80
C ARG A 43 -13.03 7.91 -25.18
N THR A 44 -14.17 8.44 -25.67
CA THR A 44 -14.25 9.11 -26.96
C THR A 44 -13.89 10.60 -26.89
N ASN A 45 -14.01 11.22 -25.71
CA ASN A 45 -13.83 12.66 -25.56
C ASN A 45 -13.19 13.09 -24.23
N GLY A 46 -12.92 12.15 -23.31
CA GLY A 46 -12.30 12.40 -21.99
C GLY A 46 -13.23 13.07 -20.96
N LYS A 47 -14.51 13.27 -21.26
CA LYS A 47 -15.44 13.88 -20.31
C LYS A 47 -15.89 12.86 -19.24
N PRO A 48 -16.12 13.30 -18.00
CA PRO A 48 -16.64 12.42 -16.97
C PRO A 48 -18.00 11.79 -17.37
N LEU A 49 -18.09 10.45 -17.30
CA LEU A 49 -19.36 9.73 -17.38
C LEU A 49 -20.09 9.77 -16.04
N ILE A 50 -19.35 9.66 -14.96
CA ILE A 50 -19.81 9.93 -13.60
C ILE A 50 -19.20 11.27 -13.19
N GLY A 51 -20.02 12.16 -12.62
CA GLY A 51 -19.60 13.53 -12.33
C GLY A 51 -18.33 13.62 -11.47
N ILE A 52 -17.49 14.58 -11.76
CA ILE A 52 -16.32 14.96 -10.97
C ILE A 52 -16.51 16.41 -10.52
N GLU A 53 -16.34 16.66 -9.23
CA GLU A 53 -16.50 17.98 -8.62
C GLU A 53 -15.14 18.52 -8.18
N GLU A 54 -14.83 19.75 -8.58
CA GLU A 54 -13.70 20.49 -8.04
C GLU A 54 -14.06 21.02 -6.65
N ARG A 55 -13.40 20.50 -5.61
CA ARG A 55 -13.65 20.94 -4.22
C ARG A 55 -12.44 21.66 -3.66
N PRO A 56 -12.64 22.77 -2.91
CA PRO A 56 -11.55 23.42 -2.21
C PRO A 56 -10.84 22.47 -1.24
N VAL A 57 -9.52 22.59 -1.16
CA VAL A 57 -8.68 21.80 -0.25
C VAL A 57 -7.81 22.70 0.61
N PRO A 58 -7.33 22.23 1.77
CA PRO A 58 -6.40 23.00 2.61
C PRO A 58 -5.17 23.42 1.83
N GLN A 59 -4.63 24.59 2.17
CA GLN A 59 -3.55 25.24 1.42
C GLN A 59 -2.26 25.30 2.24
N GLU A 60 -1.14 25.06 1.58
CA GLU A 60 0.22 25.29 2.06
C GLU A 60 0.99 26.10 1.00
N PRO A 61 1.12 27.41 1.16
CA PRO A 61 1.72 28.27 0.14
C PRO A 61 3.17 27.89 -0.22
N ARG A 62 3.94 27.35 0.73
CA ARG A 62 5.33 26.92 0.52
C ARG A 62 5.42 25.72 -0.42
N GLN A 63 4.39 24.86 -0.44
CA GLN A 63 4.26 23.73 -1.37
C GLN A 63 3.55 24.11 -2.67
N LYS A 64 3.03 25.33 -2.80
CA LYS A 64 2.26 25.80 -3.96
C LYS A 64 1.07 24.88 -4.28
N THR A 65 0.36 24.46 -3.24
CA THR A 65 -0.80 23.55 -3.35
C THR A 65 -1.85 24.09 -4.30
N ALA A 66 -2.50 23.20 -5.04
CA ALA A 66 -3.65 23.57 -5.87
C ALA A 66 -4.82 24.02 -4.99
N LYS A 67 -5.62 24.99 -5.47
CA LYS A 67 -6.77 25.52 -4.73
C LYS A 67 -7.88 24.51 -4.54
N THR A 68 -8.05 23.63 -5.51
CA THR A 68 -9.08 22.57 -5.56
C THR A 68 -8.45 21.24 -5.96
N GLN A 69 -9.19 20.16 -5.71
CA GLN A 69 -8.88 18.83 -6.21
C GLN A 69 -10.15 18.16 -6.77
N PRO A 70 -10.00 17.24 -7.75
CA PRO A 70 -11.15 16.57 -8.36
C PRO A 70 -11.66 15.43 -7.47
N TYR A 71 -12.90 15.52 -7.04
CA TYR A 71 -13.62 14.50 -6.29
C TYR A 71 -14.65 13.81 -7.19
N PRO A 72 -14.47 12.54 -7.56
CA PRO A 72 -15.48 11.83 -8.31
C PRO A 72 -16.73 11.60 -7.44
N LYS A 73 -17.92 11.66 -8.05
CA LYS A 73 -19.15 11.25 -7.39
C LYS A 73 -19.14 9.74 -7.17
N GLY A 74 -19.72 9.29 -6.06
CA GLY A 74 -19.75 7.91 -5.65
C GLY A 74 -18.96 7.64 -4.39
N ASP A 75 -18.59 6.38 -4.18
CA ASP A 75 -17.93 5.92 -2.96
C ASP A 75 -16.42 5.80 -3.17
N ALA A 76 -15.67 6.04 -2.10
CA ALA A 76 -14.26 5.67 -2.04
C ALA A 76 -14.13 4.19 -1.66
N THR A 77 -13.19 3.49 -2.27
CA THR A 77 -12.92 2.06 -1.98
C THR A 77 -12.18 1.85 -0.66
N VAL A 78 -11.58 2.91 -0.11
CA VAL A 78 -10.85 2.93 1.16
C VAL A 78 -11.17 4.21 1.94
N PRO A 79 -11.03 4.22 3.28
CA PRO A 79 -11.23 5.42 4.09
C PRO A 79 -10.34 6.58 3.62
N GLN A 80 -10.87 7.80 3.68
CA GLN A 80 -10.25 9.00 3.13
C GLN A 80 -9.69 9.94 4.21
N CYS A 81 -9.83 9.60 5.49
CA CYS A 81 -9.31 10.37 6.62
C CYS A 81 -8.54 9.46 7.57
N ALA A 82 -7.44 9.96 8.11
CA ALA A 82 -6.68 9.29 9.15
C ALA A 82 -7.32 9.53 10.51
N GLU A 83 -7.31 8.50 11.36
CA GLU A 83 -7.67 8.67 12.77
C GLU A 83 -6.50 9.31 13.54
N PRO A 84 -6.78 10.14 14.55
CA PRO A 84 -5.75 10.68 15.42
C PRO A 84 -4.92 9.59 16.10
N MET A 85 -3.61 9.77 16.15
CA MET A 85 -2.70 8.83 16.83
C MET A 85 -1.78 9.55 17.81
N PRO A 86 -1.44 8.92 18.95
CA PRO A 86 -0.43 9.45 19.88
C PRO A 86 0.89 9.71 19.17
N GLY A 87 1.51 10.86 19.43
CA GLY A 87 2.78 11.27 18.83
C GLY A 87 2.66 12.00 17.49
N PHE A 88 1.45 12.10 16.92
CA PHE A 88 1.19 12.92 15.73
C PHE A 88 0.26 14.06 16.07
N PRO A 89 0.72 15.32 15.97
CA PRO A 89 -0.07 16.49 16.38
C PRO A 89 -1.25 16.75 15.43
N LYS A 90 -1.20 16.20 14.21
CA LYS A 90 -2.24 16.42 13.20
C LYS A 90 -2.56 15.14 12.44
N ALA A 91 -3.84 14.84 12.34
CA ALA A 91 -4.41 13.86 11.43
C ALA A 91 -5.34 14.58 10.46
N GLY A 92 -5.25 14.23 9.18
CA GLY A 92 -6.01 14.84 8.10
C GLY A 92 -6.64 13.84 7.16
N CYS A 93 -7.50 14.35 6.30
CA CYS A 93 -8.10 13.59 5.21
C CYS A 93 -7.19 13.66 3.96
N ILE A 94 -7.61 12.97 2.92
CA ILE A 94 -6.95 13.06 1.62
C ILE A 94 -6.77 14.54 1.21
N PHE A 95 -5.63 14.85 0.60
CA PHE A 95 -5.23 16.20 0.19
C PHE A 95 -4.90 17.18 1.35
N GLU A 96 -4.74 16.69 2.59
CA GLU A 96 -4.18 17.49 3.65
C GLU A 96 -2.70 17.80 3.36
N PRO A 97 -2.30 19.09 3.25
CA PRO A 97 -0.91 19.45 3.00
C PRO A 97 -0.06 19.32 4.27
N PHE A 98 1.24 19.31 4.08
CA PHE A 98 2.22 19.14 5.16
C PHE A 98 3.42 20.06 4.96
N TRP A 99 4.17 20.31 6.03
CA TRP A 99 5.45 21.02 5.96
C TRP A 99 6.39 20.47 7.04
N GLU A 100 6.95 21.31 7.91
CA GLU A 100 7.88 20.87 8.96
C GLU A 100 7.22 20.00 10.04
N THR A 101 5.96 20.29 10.37
CA THR A 101 5.19 19.43 11.28
C THR A 101 4.60 18.27 10.48
N PRO A 102 4.96 17.01 10.81
CA PRO A 102 4.42 15.86 10.13
C PRO A 102 2.89 15.75 10.29
N VAL A 103 2.21 15.39 9.22
CA VAL A 103 0.76 15.21 9.17
C VAL A 103 0.44 13.79 8.79
N MET A 104 -0.45 13.15 9.54
CA MET A 104 -1.01 11.86 9.13
C MET A 104 -2.13 12.09 8.13
N VAL A 105 -2.08 11.36 7.01
CA VAL A 105 -3.08 11.42 5.95
C VAL A 105 -3.49 10.00 5.55
N GLN A 106 -4.74 9.82 5.20
CA GLN A 106 -5.24 8.59 4.62
C GLN A 106 -6.06 8.89 3.37
N PRO A 107 -5.80 8.16 2.27
CA PRO A 107 -4.80 7.10 2.08
C PRO A 107 -3.36 7.59 2.28
N SER A 108 -2.42 6.65 2.56
CA SER A 108 -0.98 6.96 2.57
C SER A 108 -0.46 7.20 1.14
N GLY A 109 0.81 7.54 0.97
CA GLY A 109 1.43 7.63 -0.35
C GLY A 109 1.50 6.30 -1.12
N LEU A 110 1.31 5.15 -0.46
CA LEU A 110 1.06 3.89 -1.17
C LEU A 110 -0.31 3.86 -1.86
N GLY A 111 -1.21 4.74 -1.41
CA GLY A 111 -2.53 4.93 -1.98
C GLY A 111 -3.56 3.88 -1.58
N GLY A 112 -4.76 4.09 -2.07
CA GLY A 112 -5.87 3.13 -1.97
C GLY A 112 -5.66 1.96 -2.92
N THR A 113 -5.53 2.22 -4.22
CA THR A 113 -5.13 1.23 -5.22
C THR A 113 -3.84 1.71 -5.87
N ASN A 114 -2.87 0.82 -6.03
CA ASN A 114 -1.62 1.15 -6.68
C ASN A 114 -1.61 0.54 -8.10
N TRP A 115 -0.67 -0.31 -8.45
CA TRP A 115 -0.52 -0.89 -9.80
C TRP A 115 -1.40 -2.13 -10.07
N SER A 116 -2.19 -2.57 -9.10
CA SER A 116 -3.03 -3.77 -9.22
C SER A 116 -4.07 -3.63 -10.33
N PRO A 117 -4.17 -4.58 -11.29
CA PRO A 117 -5.20 -4.55 -12.31
C PRO A 117 -6.61 -4.67 -11.74
N VAL A 118 -7.54 -3.91 -12.35
CA VAL A 118 -8.95 -3.85 -11.96
C VAL A 118 -9.78 -4.39 -13.12
N PRO A 119 -10.32 -5.61 -13.06
CA PRO A 119 -11.15 -6.15 -14.13
C PRO A 119 -12.57 -5.55 -14.11
N TYR A 120 -13.21 -5.57 -15.27
CA TYR A 120 -14.62 -5.21 -15.47
C TYR A 120 -15.40 -6.42 -15.97
N SER A 121 -16.57 -6.66 -15.40
CA SER A 121 -17.52 -7.66 -15.89
C SER A 121 -18.68 -6.97 -16.60
N PRO A 122 -18.88 -7.21 -17.90
CA PRO A 122 -20.04 -6.69 -18.61
C PRO A 122 -21.37 -7.27 -18.12
N ASP A 123 -21.37 -8.50 -17.57
CA ASP A 123 -22.56 -9.19 -17.09
C ASP A 123 -23.11 -8.57 -15.80
N THR A 124 -22.22 -8.14 -14.91
CA THR A 124 -22.60 -7.45 -13.66
C THR A 124 -22.63 -5.94 -13.82
N GLY A 125 -21.81 -5.40 -14.70
CA GLY A 125 -21.53 -3.98 -14.81
C GLY A 125 -20.60 -3.48 -13.71
N TYR A 126 -19.81 -4.36 -13.07
CA TYR A 126 -18.97 -4.01 -11.92
C TYR A 126 -17.47 -4.05 -12.25
N PHE A 127 -16.75 -3.15 -11.58
CA PHE A 127 -15.29 -3.22 -11.43
C PHE A 127 -14.94 -3.88 -10.10
N TYR A 128 -13.86 -4.67 -10.06
CA TYR A 128 -13.40 -5.34 -8.84
C TYR A 128 -12.05 -4.75 -8.42
N VAL A 129 -12.11 -3.91 -7.39
CA VAL A 129 -11.01 -3.01 -7.00
C VAL A 129 -10.35 -3.50 -5.72
N PRO A 130 -9.07 -3.91 -5.75
CA PRO A 130 -8.30 -4.17 -4.56
C PRO A 130 -7.83 -2.86 -3.92
N GLY A 131 -7.92 -2.76 -2.60
CA GLY A 131 -7.58 -1.57 -1.85
C GLY A 131 -6.62 -1.81 -0.70
N THR A 132 -5.82 -0.78 -0.37
CA THR A 132 -4.95 -0.72 0.81
C THR A 132 -5.50 0.31 1.78
N VAL A 133 -5.80 -0.12 2.98
CA VAL A 133 -6.22 0.74 4.08
C VAL A 133 -5.02 1.00 4.97
N ARG A 134 -4.44 2.18 4.86
CA ARG A 134 -3.27 2.60 5.64
C ARG A 134 -3.20 4.11 5.71
N ALA A 135 -3.00 4.66 6.90
CA ALA A 135 -2.56 6.03 7.07
C ALA A 135 -1.05 6.14 6.82
N GLY A 136 -0.63 7.27 6.29
CA GLY A 136 0.78 7.63 6.12
C GLY A 136 1.08 8.96 6.78
N SER A 137 2.28 9.14 7.26
CA SER A 137 2.73 10.43 7.73
C SER A 137 3.57 11.10 6.65
N PHE A 138 3.27 12.34 6.38
CA PHE A 138 3.97 13.18 5.43
C PHE A 138 4.64 14.34 6.16
N GLY A 139 5.86 14.64 5.81
CA GLY A 139 6.61 15.75 6.36
C GLY A 139 7.74 16.17 5.44
N ARG A 140 8.18 17.41 5.52
CA ARG A 140 9.36 17.91 4.81
C ARG A 140 10.62 17.53 5.60
N PHE A 141 11.64 17.02 4.88
CA PHE A 141 13.03 16.99 5.34
C PHE A 141 13.82 18.11 4.66
N GLY A 142 14.67 18.80 5.42
CA GLY A 142 15.40 19.96 4.98
C GLY A 142 16.57 19.74 4.04
N ASP A 143 16.56 18.69 3.25
CA ASP A 143 17.66 18.40 2.37
C ASP A 143 17.71 19.34 1.17
N THR A 144 18.93 19.81 0.87
CA THR A 144 19.20 20.51 -0.37
C THR A 144 19.44 19.51 -1.49
N PHE A 145 18.79 19.71 -2.62
CA PHE A 145 19.05 18.90 -3.83
C PHE A 145 20.54 18.91 -4.19
N LYS A 146 21.10 17.72 -4.44
CA LYS A 146 22.46 17.55 -4.95
C LYS A 146 22.42 16.65 -6.18
N THR A 147 23.01 17.12 -7.26
CA THR A 147 23.09 16.37 -8.51
C THR A 147 23.75 14.99 -8.29
N GLY A 148 23.14 13.94 -8.86
CA GLY A 148 23.65 12.57 -8.75
C GLY A 148 23.30 11.86 -7.43
N GLN A 149 22.58 12.51 -6.51
CA GLN A 149 22.07 11.90 -5.28
C GLN A 149 20.54 11.77 -5.34
N ARG A 150 20.03 10.70 -4.71
CA ARG A 150 18.57 10.56 -4.53
C ARG A 150 18.04 11.75 -3.73
N TYR A 151 16.98 12.37 -4.22
CA TYR A 151 16.30 13.45 -3.54
C TYR A 151 14.78 13.23 -3.57
N VAL A 152 14.15 13.23 -2.43
CA VAL A 152 12.69 13.12 -2.27
C VAL A 152 12.09 14.37 -1.60
N GLY A 153 12.92 15.18 -0.95
CA GLY A 153 12.51 16.43 -0.29
C GLY A 153 11.59 16.30 0.91
N GLY A 154 11.23 15.07 1.28
CA GLY A 154 10.30 14.79 2.36
C GLY A 154 10.19 13.30 2.67
N THR A 155 9.21 12.95 3.48
CA THR A 155 8.92 11.58 3.88
C THR A 155 7.47 11.23 3.68
N GLN A 156 7.25 9.95 3.37
CA GLN A 156 5.96 9.28 3.47
C GLN A 156 6.17 7.95 4.19
N ALA A 157 6.07 7.94 5.50
CA ALA A 157 6.21 6.72 6.27
C ALA A 157 4.89 6.33 6.91
N ALA A 158 4.76 5.05 7.23
CA ALA A 158 3.69 4.63 8.10
C ALA A 158 4.05 4.95 9.54
N PRO A 159 3.18 5.62 10.27
CA PRO A 159 3.35 5.78 11.69
C PRO A 159 3.43 4.42 12.38
N ILE A 160 4.28 4.33 13.40
CA ILE A 160 4.40 3.14 14.25
C ILE A 160 3.04 2.84 14.88
N GLY A 161 2.60 1.58 14.77
CA GLY A 161 1.32 1.14 15.31
C GLY A 161 0.12 1.32 14.37
N THR A 162 0.29 1.90 13.16
CA THR A 162 -0.77 1.83 12.15
C THR A 162 -0.87 0.41 11.63
N GLN A 163 -2.06 -0.17 11.77
CA GLN A 163 -2.36 -1.43 11.10
C GLN A 163 -2.56 -1.18 9.61
N MET A 164 -2.03 -2.09 8.80
CA MET A 164 -2.39 -2.20 7.39
C MET A 164 -3.48 -3.25 7.25
N SER A 165 -4.50 -2.90 6.51
CA SER A 165 -5.54 -3.82 6.10
C SER A 165 -5.87 -3.58 4.63
N GLY A 166 -6.82 -4.32 4.09
CA GLY A 166 -7.23 -4.15 2.71
C GLY A 166 -8.72 -4.16 2.54
N THR A 167 -9.13 -3.80 1.34
CA THR A 167 -10.49 -3.96 0.84
C THR A 167 -10.45 -4.66 -0.50
N PHE A 168 -11.49 -5.43 -0.80
CA PHE A 168 -11.78 -5.90 -2.14
C PHE A 168 -13.22 -5.53 -2.45
N THR A 169 -13.41 -4.67 -3.42
CA THR A 169 -14.65 -3.90 -3.61
C THR A 169 -15.21 -4.10 -5.01
N ALA A 170 -16.48 -4.46 -5.13
CA ALA A 170 -17.21 -4.36 -6.38
C ALA A 170 -17.87 -2.97 -6.47
N MET A 171 -17.52 -2.25 -7.55
CA MET A 171 -18.02 -0.90 -7.84
C MET A 171 -18.93 -0.93 -9.07
N ASP A 172 -20.14 -0.43 -8.95
CA ASP A 172 -21.07 -0.32 -10.10
C ASP A 172 -20.58 0.77 -11.08
N SER A 173 -20.36 0.41 -12.33
CA SER A 173 -19.85 1.30 -13.38
C SER A 173 -20.81 2.45 -13.75
N ARG A 174 -22.09 2.34 -13.39
CA ARG A 174 -23.15 3.31 -13.73
C ARG A 174 -23.36 4.37 -12.66
N THR A 175 -23.03 4.05 -11.41
CA THR A 175 -23.25 4.93 -10.25
C THR A 175 -21.97 5.29 -9.52
N ASN A 176 -20.91 4.52 -9.73
CA ASN A 176 -19.65 4.59 -8.99
C ASN A 176 -19.83 4.37 -7.47
N THR A 177 -20.78 3.50 -7.10
CA THR A 177 -21.06 3.15 -5.70
C THR A 177 -20.67 1.72 -5.39
N ILE A 178 -20.36 1.44 -4.12
CA ILE A 178 -20.03 0.11 -3.63
C ILE A 178 -21.27 -0.78 -3.70
N VAL A 179 -21.15 -1.93 -4.36
CA VAL A 179 -22.17 -2.98 -4.37
C VAL A 179 -21.93 -3.96 -3.22
N TRP A 180 -20.70 -4.44 -3.11
CA TRP A 180 -20.22 -5.23 -1.99
C TRP A 180 -18.75 -4.94 -1.73
N GLN A 181 -18.32 -5.16 -0.50
CA GLN A 181 -16.92 -4.96 -0.10
C GLN A 181 -16.50 -5.97 0.95
N HIS A 182 -15.41 -6.65 0.71
CA HIS A 182 -14.69 -7.43 1.71
C HIS A 182 -13.63 -6.58 2.38
N LYS A 183 -13.52 -6.69 3.70
CA LYS A 183 -12.36 -6.20 4.45
C LYS A 183 -11.42 -7.36 4.68
N THR A 184 -10.14 -7.14 4.45
CA THR A 184 -9.08 -8.13 4.63
C THR A 184 -8.09 -7.69 5.70
N GLN A 185 -7.45 -8.64 6.36
CA GLN A 185 -6.41 -8.36 7.35
C GLN A 185 -5.13 -7.83 6.71
N TYR A 186 -4.96 -8.02 5.41
CA TYR A 186 -3.78 -7.67 4.63
C TYR A 186 -4.15 -6.64 3.57
N ARG A 187 -3.19 -5.80 3.20
CA ARG A 187 -3.37 -4.88 2.07
C ARG A 187 -3.47 -5.66 0.75
N LEU A 188 -4.28 -5.16 -0.17
CA LEU A 188 -4.43 -5.76 -1.50
C LEU A 188 -4.02 -4.80 -2.64
N GLY A 189 -4.09 -3.52 -2.42
CA GLY A 189 -3.93 -2.52 -3.48
C GLY A 189 -2.51 -2.30 -4.03
N GLY A 190 -1.48 -2.91 -3.47
CA GLY A 190 -0.08 -2.77 -3.92
C GLY A 190 0.54 -4.08 -4.38
N GLY A 191 -0.25 -5.08 -4.63
CA GLY A 191 0.12 -6.40 -5.15
C GLY A 191 -1.15 -7.13 -5.55
N GLY A 192 -0.99 -8.27 -6.23
CA GLY A 192 -2.15 -9.01 -6.68
C GLY A 192 -2.90 -8.30 -7.79
N GLY A 193 -4.16 -8.45 -7.75
CA GLY A 193 -5.12 -8.08 -8.77
C GLY A 193 -6.17 -9.15 -8.84
N SER A 194 -7.06 -9.05 -9.80
CA SER A 194 -8.09 -10.07 -9.99
C SER A 194 -8.39 -10.26 -11.47
N SER A 195 -9.04 -11.37 -11.77
CA SER A 195 -9.57 -11.66 -13.09
C SER A 195 -11.02 -12.09 -12.97
N VAL A 196 -11.86 -11.67 -13.92
CA VAL A 196 -13.26 -12.02 -13.97
C VAL A 196 -13.55 -12.89 -15.21
N THR A 197 -14.48 -13.83 -15.07
CA THR A 197 -14.89 -14.72 -16.15
C THR A 197 -16.35 -14.49 -16.53
N ALA A 198 -16.71 -14.85 -17.77
CA ALA A 198 -18.09 -14.86 -18.24
C ALA A 198 -18.99 -15.82 -17.44
N GLY A 199 -18.41 -16.81 -16.76
CA GLY A 199 -19.12 -17.70 -15.84
C GLY A 199 -19.51 -17.06 -14.51
N GLY A 200 -19.26 -15.77 -14.31
CA GLY A 200 -19.64 -15.03 -13.10
C GLY A 200 -18.71 -15.25 -11.91
N LEU A 201 -17.46 -15.63 -12.15
CA LEU A 201 -16.44 -15.80 -11.11
C LEU A 201 -15.43 -14.65 -11.14
N VAL A 202 -14.99 -14.26 -9.94
CA VAL A 202 -13.83 -13.38 -9.75
C VAL A 202 -12.74 -14.16 -9.03
N PHE A 203 -11.59 -14.27 -9.66
CA PHE A 203 -10.41 -14.91 -9.08
C PHE A 203 -9.45 -13.85 -8.53
N ARG A 204 -8.93 -14.09 -7.34
CA ARG A 204 -7.87 -13.27 -6.75
C ARG A 204 -6.98 -14.11 -5.84
N GLY A 205 -5.73 -13.71 -5.69
CA GLY A 205 -4.84 -14.24 -4.69
C GLY A 205 -4.66 -13.28 -3.52
N ASP A 206 -4.37 -13.84 -2.36
CA ASP A 206 -4.13 -13.11 -1.12
C ASP A 206 -2.65 -13.27 -0.66
N PRO A 207 -2.11 -12.30 0.09
CA PRO A 207 -0.75 -12.34 0.60
C PRO A 207 -0.47 -13.51 1.56
N ASP A 208 -1.51 -14.10 2.16
CA ASP A 208 -1.40 -15.30 3.02
C ASP A 208 -1.36 -16.62 2.22
N GLY A 209 -1.25 -16.54 0.90
CA GLY A 209 -1.17 -17.69 0.00
C GLY A 209 -2.51 -18.29 -0.40
N ASN A 210 -3.63 -17.77 0.06
CA ASN A 210 -4.93 -18.23 -0.40
C ASN A 210 -5.22 -17.71 -1.80
N PHE A 211 -5.66 -18.60 -2.68
CA PHE A 211 -6.23 -18.29 -3.98
C PHE A 211 -7.73 -18.53 -3.94
N LEU A 212 -8.52 -17.56 -4.31
CA LEU A 212 -9.97 -17.52 -4.09
C LEU A 212 -10.73 -17.44 -5.40
N ALA A 213 -11.90 -18.08 -5.46
CA ALA A 213 -12.94 -17.80 -6.43
C ALA A 213 -14.17 -17.25 -5.70
N LEU A 214 -14.63 -16.08 -6.13
CA LEU A 214 -15.79 -15.38 -5.57
C LEU A 214 -16.90 -15.31 -6.60
N ASP A 215 -18.15 -15.32 -6.14
CA ASP A 215 -19.30 -14.96 -6.94
C ASP A 215 -19.23 -13.46 -7.31
N ALA A 216 -19.25 -13.14 -8.59
CA ALA A 216 -19.06 -11.79 -9.09
C ALA A 216 -20.15 -10.80 -8.62
N LYS A 217 -21.41 -11.25 -8.45
CA LYS A 217 -22.54 -10.41 -8.05
C LYS A 217 -22.54 -10.10 -6.56
N THR A 218 -22.21 -11.10 -5.74
CA THR A 218 -22.43 -11.05 -4.29
C THR A 218 -21.15 -10.96 -3.47
N GLY A 219 -20.01 -11.24 -4.09
CA GLY A 219 -18.73 -11.37 -3.39
C GLY A 219 -18.58 -12.67 -2.58
N LYS A 220 -19.62 -13.53 -2.53
CA LYS A 220 -19.55 -14.77 -1.74
C LYS A 220 -18.39 -15.62 -2.20
N GLU A 221 -17.54 -16.07 -1.24
CA GLU A 221 -16.50 -17.06 -1.49
C GLU A 221 -17.14 -18.41 -1.89
N LEU A 222 -16.73 -18.92 -3.03
CA LEU A 222 -17.22 -20.19 -3.59
C LEU A 222 -16.16 -21.29 -3.52
N TRP A 223 -14.87 -20.91 -3.58
CA TRP A 223 -13.77 -21.85 -3.55
C TRP A 223 -12.50 -21.17 -3.06
N ARG A 224 -11.62 -21.98 -2.44
CA ARG A 224 -10.34 -21.56 -1.89
C ARG A 224 -9.29 -22.66 -2.09
N PHE A 225 -8.06 -22.21 -2.39
CA PHE A 225 -6.90 -23.09 -2.49
C PHE A 225 -5.68 -22.45 -1.84
N GLN A 226 -4.97 -23.19 -0.99
CA GLN A 226 -3.72 -22.71 -0.39
C GLN A 226 -2.54 -23.03 -1.32
N THR A 227 -1.85 -21.99 -1.82
CA THR A 227 -0.74 -22.10 -2.77
C THR A 227 0.62 -22.33 -2.10
N GLY A 228 0.72 -22.18 -0.78
CA GLY A 228 1.95 -22.36 -0.01
C GLY A 228 2.81 -21.10 0.14
N PHE A 229 2.59 -20.07 -0.68
CA PHE A 229 3.35 -18.84 -0.70
C PHE A 229 2.42 -17.67 -1.01
N GLY A 230 2.88 -16.43 -0.80
CA GLY A 230 2.06 -15.25 -1.11
C GLY A 230 1.60 -15.24 -2.57
N ALA A 231 0.29 -15.19 -2.78
CA ALA A 231 -0.34 -15.20 -4.10
C ALA A 231 -0.59 -13.77 -4.60
N ASP A 232 0.46 -12.94 -4.61
CA ASP A 232 0.41 -11.49 -4.88
C ASP A 232 0.50 -11.13 -6.37
N ALA A 233 0.15 -12.03 -7.27
CA ALA A 233 0.11 -11.78 -8.70
C ALA A 233 -1.34 -11.69 -9.22
N PRO A 234 -1.60 -10.92 -10.30
CA PRO A 234 -2.89 -11.00 -10.99
C PRO A 234 -3.07 -12.40 -11.61
N PRO A 235 -4.22 -13.05 -11.40
CA PRO A 235 -4.50 -14.31 -12.09
C PRO A 235 -4.68 -14.11 -13.59
N VAL A 236 -4.33 -15.11 -14.37
CA VAL A 236 -4.57 -15.16 -15.82
C VAL A 236 -5.56 -16.28 -16.12
N VAL A 237 -6.56 -15.99 -16.94
CA VAL A 237 -7.55 -16.95 -17.40
C VAL A 237 -7.44 -17.12 -18.92
N TYR A 238 -7.29 -18.34 -19.37
CA TYR A 238 -7.21 -18.64 -20.80
C TYR A 238 -7.80 -20.03 -21.11
N GLU A 239 -7.99 -20.34 -22.37
CA GLU A 239 -8.49 -21.62 -22.86
C GLU A 239 -7.48 -22.23 -23.85
N VAL A 240 -7.29 -23.54 -23.73
CA VAL A 240 -6.51 -24.36 -24.67
C VAL A 240 -7.32 -25.61 -24.98
N ASP A 241 -7.56 -25.88 -26.24
CA ASP A 241 -8.27 -27.06 -26.75
C ASP A 241 -9.65 -27.30 -26.06
N GLY A 242 -10.38 -26.22 -25.77
CA GLY A 242 -11.70 -26.24 -25.12
C GLY A 242 -11.63 -26.46 -23.61
N GLU A 243 -10.43 -26.45 -22.99
CA GLU A 243 -10.26 -26.53 -21.56
C GLU A 243 -9.83 -25.16 -20.99
N GLN A 244 -10.56 -24.65 -20.01
CA GLN A 244 -10.24 -23.41 -19.32
C GLN A 244 -9.19 -23.66 -18.25
N PHE A 245 -8.19 -22.78 -18.23
CA PHE A 245 -7.17 -22.71 -17.20
C PHE A 245 -7.22 -21.38 -16.46
N VAL A 246 -6.97 -21.44 -15.15
CA VAL A 246 -6.76 -20.27 -14.31
C VAL A 246 -5.37 -20.41 -13.70
N VAL A 247 -4.50 -19.43 -13.92
CA VAL A 247 -3.09 -19.51 -13.52
C VAL A 247 -2.76 -18.34 -12.59
N ILE A 248 -2.01 -18.64 -11.53
CA ILE A 248 -1.48 -17.65 -10.61
C ILE A 248 -0.03 -17.94 -10.24
N ALA A 249 0.81 -16.91 -10.21
CA ALA A 249 2.13 -17.00 -9.62
C ALA A 249 2.05 -16.77 -8.10
N ALA A 250 2.59 -17.71 -7.34
CA ALA A 250 2.70 -17.65 -5.89
C ALA A 250 4.18 -17.49 -5.51
N GLY A 251 4.70 -16.28 -5.73
CA GLY A 251 6.10 -15.92 -5.50
C GLY A 251 6.31 -15.08 -4.25
N GLY A 252 5.23 -14.61 -3.65
CA GLY A 252 5.28 -13.65 -2.58
C GLY A 252 5.67 -12.24 -3.05
N ASN A 253 5.58 -11.29 -2.13
CA ASN A 253 5.95 -9.89 -2.37
C ASN A 253 6.48 -9.29 -1.06
N GLN A 254 7.78 -8.99 -1.00
CA GLN A 254 8.41 -8.41 0.19
C GLN A 254 7.78 -7.08 0.61
N LEU A 255 7.34 -6.25 -0.35
CA LEU A 255 6.65 -5.00 -0.06
C LEU A 255 5.27 -5.22 0.59
N GLN A 256 4.67 -6.38 0.40
CA GLN A 256 3.43 -6.82 1.05
C GLN A 256 3.70 -7.56 2.37
N GLY A 257 4.95 -7.98 2.61
CA GLY A 257 5.32 -8.81 3.74
C GLY A 257 4.87 -10.27 3.61
N SER A 258 4.49 -10.70 2.41
CA SER A 258 4.05 -12.07 2.15
C SER A 258 5.23 -13.03 1.98
N ALA A 259 5.01 -14.31 2.27
CA ALA A 259 6.03 -15.33 2.18
C ALA A 259 6.51 -15.52 0.74
N ASN A 260 7.83 -15.50 0.54
CA ASN A 260 8.44 -15.76 -0.76
C ASN A 260 8.28 -17.22 -1.18
N GLY A 261 8.12 -17.43 -2.48
CA GLY A 261 8.02 -18.73 -3.11
C GLY A 261 8.45 -18.70 -4.56
N ASP A 262 8.38 -19.85 -5.19
CA ASP A 262 8.80 -20.08 -6.59
C ASP A 262 7.76 -20.88 -7.39
N ALA A 263 6.50 -20.87 -6.93
CA ALA A 263 5.44 -21.67 -7.51
C ALA A 263 4.61 -20.91 -8.54
N VAL A 264 4.22 -21.58 -9.61
CA VAL A 264 3.16 -21.18 -10.52
C VAL A 264 2.11 -22.28 -10.53
N TRP A 265 0.89 -21.91 -10.14
CA TRP A 265 -0.24 -22.81 -10.08
C TRP A 265 -1.13 -22.65 -11.30
N ALA A 266 -1.42 -23.76 -11.99
CA ALA A 266 -2.40 -23.81 -13.06
C ALA A 266 -3.57 -24.70 -12.61
N PHE A 267 -4.77 -24.16 -12.65
CA PHE A 267 -6.00 -24.83 -12.23
C PHE A 267 -6.87 -25.12 -13.46
N SER A 268 -7.40 -26.33 -13.51
CA SER A 268 -8.48 -26.73 -14.42
C SER A 268 -9.48 -27.59 -13.66
N LEU A 269 -10.66 -27.83 -14.26
CA LEU A 269 -11.66 -28.73 -13.69
C LEU A 269 -11.18 -30.18 -13.58
N LYS A 270 -10.10 -30.53 -14.28
CA LYS A 270 -9.48 -31.90 -14.25
C LYS A 270 -8.31 -31.95 -13.26
N GLY A 271 -7.93 -30.84 -12.62
CA GLY A 271 -6.82 -30.79 -11.67
C GLY A 271 -7.07 -31.68 -10.44
N GLN A 272 -6.01 -32.33 -9.94
CA GLN A 272 -6.10 -33.28 -8.82
C GLN A 272 -5.13 -32.96 -7.68
N LEU A 273 -4.32 -31.91 -7.79
CA LEU A 273 -3.37 -31.55 -6.73
C LEU A 273 -4.13 -30.97 -5.53
N SER A 274 -3.69 -31.36 -4.35
CA SER A 274 -4.21 -30.82 -3.10
C SER A 274 -3.55 -29.48 -2.73
N PRO A 275 -4.24 -28.63 -1.95
CA PRO A 275 -3.64 -27.45 -1.33
C PRO A 275 -2.38 -27.80 -0.53
N LEU A 276 -1.42 -26.88 -0.48
CA LEU A 276 -0.22 -27.07 0.33
C LEU A 276 -0.52 -26.88 1.82
N TRP A 277 0.14 -27.67 2.64
CA TRP A 277 0.04 -27.59 4.09
C TRP A 277 1.41 -27.85 4.75
N PRO A 278 1.81 -27.11 5.78
CA PRO A 278 1.08 -26.00 6.42
C PRO A 278 1.01 -24.75 5.52
N PRO A 279 0.05 -23.83 5.78
CA PRO A 279 0.03 -22.54 5.10
C PRO A 279 1.31 -21.76 5.44
N PRO A 280 1.74 -20.82 4.57
CA PRO A 280 2.87 -19.97 4.88
C PRO A 280 2.58 -19.14 6.15
N PRO A 281 3.62 -18.63 6.82
CA PRO A 281 3.41 -17.67 7.89
C PRO A 281 2.61 -16.49 7.34
N PRO A 282 1.69 -15.92 8.16
CA PRO A 282 0.90 -14.77 7.74
C PRO A 282 1.83 -13.60 7.35
N PRO A 283 1.41 -12.75 6.40
CA PRO A 283 2.16 -11.57 6.03
C PRO A 283 2.56 -10.76 7.26
N THR A 284 3.80 -10.29 7.27
CA THR A 284 4.27 -9.41 8.33
C THR A 284 3.54 -8.07 8.17
N VAL A 285 2.42 -7.93 8.83
CA VAL A 285 1.75 -6.64 8.96
C VAL A 285 2.72 -5.76 9.75
N ALA A 286 3.01 -4.55 9.29
CA ALA A 286 3.76 -3.59 10.07
C ALA A 286 2.93 -3.21 11.31
N GLY A 287 2.95 -4.09 12.29
CA GLY A 287 2.42 -3.90 13.63
C GLY A 287 3.40 -3.12 14.50
N PRO A 288 3.09 -2.90 15.75
CA PRO A 288 4.05 -2.33 16.69
C PRO A 288 5.34 -3.14 16.59
N ILE A 289 6.45 -2.44 16.44
CA ILE A 289 7.80 -3.01 16.17
C ILE A 289 8.28 -3.81 17.39
N GLY A 290 7.65 -4.88 17.69
CA GLY A 290 8.02 -5.80 18.78
C GLY A 290 8.02 -5.18 20.18
N PRO A 291 8.46 -5.94 21.17
CA PRO A 291 8.62 -5.47 22.55
C PRO A 291 9.73 -4.41 22.64
N ILE A 292 9.64 -3.56 23.68
CA ILE A 292 10.71 -2.61 23.99
C ILE A 292 11.89 -3.40 24.58
N ALA A 293 13.03 -3.36 23.91
CA ALA A 293 14.28 -3.93 24.39
C ALA A 293 14.99 -2.93 25.32
N THR A 294 15.63 -3.44 26.35
CA THR A 294 16.47 -2.67 27.30
C THR A 294 17.85 -3.28 27.39
N GLY A 295 18.86 -2.47 27.77
CA GLY A 295 20.26 -2.94 27.89
C GLY A 295 20.89 -3.30 26.54
N VAL A 296 20.40 -2.68 25.47
CA VAL A 296 20.88 -2.86 24.09
C VAL A 296 21.69 -1.62 23.71
N ASP A 297 22.85 -1.83 23.14
CA ASP A 297 23.74 -0.79 22.61
C ASP A 297 23.82 -0.78 21.07
N THR A 298 23.24 -1.79 20.43
CA THR A 298 23.31 -1.97 18.98
C THR A 298 21.95 -2.23 18.37
N ILE A 299 21.63 -1.52 17.30
CA ILE A 299 20.48 -1.75 16.43
C ILE A 299 21.00 -2.25 15.08
N LYS A 300 20.62 -3.46 14.70
CA LYS A 300 20.93 -4.04 13.39
C LYS A 300 19.95 -3.54 12.36
N MET A 301 20.44 -3.17 11.19
CA MET A 301 19.64 -2.77 10.03
C MET A 301 19.71 -3.86 8.98
N GLY A 302 18.59 -4.48 8.65
CA GLY A 302 18.51 -5.60 7.71
C GLY A 302 19.04 -6.93 8.25
N GLY A 303 19.21 -7.90 7.36
CA GLY A 303 19.80 -9.22 7.63
C GLY A 303 18.82 -10.27 8.16
N ASN A 304 19.24 -11.55 8.14
CA ASN A 304 18.53 -12.70 8.69
C ASN A 304 17.05 -12.83 8.26
N ASN A 305 16.79 -12.78 6.96
CA ASN A 305 15.45 -12.84 6.35
C ASN A 305 14.51 -11.66 6.67
N VAL A 306 15.02 -10.58 7.23
CA VAL A 306 14.26 -9.35 7.57
C VAL A 306 14.99 -8.11 7.07
N GLU A 307 15.35 -8.12 5.78
CA GLU A 307 16.15 -7.07 5.13
C GLU A 307 15.62 -5.65 5.41
N TYR A 308 14.30 -5.49 5.51
CA TYR A 308 13.68 -4.18 5.72
C TYR A 308 13.21 -3.96 7.17
N SER A 309 14.07 -4.24 8.14
CA SER A 309 13.75 -4.04 9.55
C SER A 309 14.92 -3.50 10.37
N PHE A 310 14.60 -2.86 11.49
CA PHE A 310 15.53 -2.58 12.58
C PHE A 310 15.36 -3.64 13.67
N VAL A 311 16.46 -4.20 14.16
CA VAL A 311 16.43 -5.25 15.17
C VAL A 311 17.38 -4.89 16.33
N PRO A 312 16.86 -4.63 17.55
CA PRO A 312 15.44 -4.52 17.88
C PRO A 312 14.81 -3.27 17.28
N GLY A 313 13.50 -3.33 16.96
CA GLY A 313 12.77 -2.21 16.37
C GLY A 313 12.41 -1.12 17.39
N ARG A 314 12.38 -1.46 18.68
CA ARG A 314 12.11 -0.52 19.79
C ARG A 314 13.12 -0.72 20.89
N VAL A 315 13.75 0.37 21.35
CA VAL A 315 14.71 0.34 22.46
C VAL A 315 14.41 1.42 23.48
N ARG A 316 14.74 1.13 24.75
CA ARG A 316 14.71 2.09 25.84
C ARG A 316 16.11 2.25 26.38
N ILE A 317 16.57 3.49 26.47
CA ILE A 317 17.91 3.88 26.94
C ILE A 317 17.81 5.08 27.88
N LYS A 318 18.92 5.42 28.51
CA LYS A 318 19.03 6.63 29.33
C LYS A 318 19.59 7.80 28.55
N THR A 319 19.30 9.00 29.03
CA THR A 319 19.96 10.21 28.53
C THR A 319 21.47 10.10 28.63
N GLY A 320 22.19 10.38 27.55
CA GLY A 320 23.62 10.24 27.40
C GLY A 320 24.05 8.89 26.80
N ASP A 321 23.21 7.90 26.72
CA ASP A 321 23.52 6.62 26.08
C ASP A 321 23.76 6.77 24.59
N THR A 322 24.58 5.88 24.06
CA THR A 322 24.92 5.79 22.63
C THR A 322 24.43 4.49 22.05
N LEU A 323 23.72 4.57 20.91
CA LEU A 323 23.32 3.41 20.11
C LEU A 323 24.17 3.30 18.85
N ASN A 324 24.62 2.10 18.54
CA ASN A 324 25.34 1.78 17.33
C ASN A 324 24.41 1.17 16.28
N PHE A 325 24.17 1.88 15.18
CA PHE A 325 23.37 1.41 14.05
C PHE A 325 24.28 0.68 13.07
N THR A 326 24.12 -0.63 12.93
CA THR A 326 24.97 -1.49 12.09
C THR A 326 24.15 -2.07 10.93
N ASN A 327 24.56 -1.80 9.70
CA ASN A 327 23.97 -2.45 8.54
C ASN A 327 24.52 -3.88 8.41
N VAL A 328 23.66 -4.88 8.66
CA VAL A 328 23.97 -6.32 8.54
C VAL A 328 23.19 -6.96 7.37
N GLY A 329 22.44 -6.15 6.60
CA GLY A 329 21.73 -6.55 5.40
C GLY A 329 22.59 -6.48 4.16
N ASP A 330 22.05 -6.97 3.04
CA ASP A 330 22.74 -6.95 1.75
C ASP A 330 22.59 -5.61 1.02
N LEU A 331 21.51 -4.87 1.32
CA LEU A 331 21.23 -3.57 0.73
C LEU A 331 21.78 -2.42 1.58
N PRO A 332 21.99 -1.22 1.00
CA PRO A 332 22.31 -0.02 1.77
C PRO A 332 21.15 0.38 2.68
N HIS A 333 21.43 0.59 3.97
CA HIS A 333 20.46 1.05 4.98
C HIS A 333 20.93 2.31 5.68
N GLY A 334 20.00 3.03 6.31
CA GLY A 334 20.28 4.17 7.16
C GLY A 334 19.24 4.29 8.27
N ALA A 335 19.52 5.09 9.27
CA ALA A 335 18.59 5.44 10.32
C ALA A 335 18.57 6.96 10.47
N THR A 336 17.43 7.57 10.13
CA THR A 336 17.26 9.03 10.13
C THR A 336 16.08 9.37 11.03
N ALA A 337 16.29 10.26 12.00
CA ALA A 337 15.23 10.71 12.89
C ALA A 337 14.05 11.28 12.09
N TRP A 338 12.86 10.95 12.55
CA TRP A 338 11.62 11.44 11.93
C TRP A 338 11.47 12.95 12.04
N GLN A 339 11.83 13.49 13.20
CA GLN A 339 11.91 14.93 13.40
C GLN A 339 13.23 15.44 12.84
N GLN A 340 13.11 16.34 11.88
CA GLN A 340 14.24 16.86 11.15
C GLN A 340 15.27 17.53 12.07
N GLY A 341 16.54 17.21 11.82
CA GLY A 341 17.65 17.84 12.51
C GLY A 341 18.05 17.17 13.84
N ASP A 342 17.32 16.14 14.30
CA ASP A 342 17.68 15.47 15.53
C ASP A 342 18.95 14.62 15.35
N TRP A 343 18.94 13.70 14.37
CA TRP A 343 20.09 12.86 14.05
C TRP A 343 19.89 12.05 12.77
N ASP A 344 21.00 11.64 12.16
CA ASP A 344 21.04 10.85 10.94
C ASP A 344 22.32 10.02 10.86
N THR A 345 22.20 8.73 10.55
CA THR A 345 23.37 7.89 10.27
C THR A 345 23.91 8.10 8.86
N GLY A 346 23.14 8.71 7.97
CA GLY A 346 23.35 8.61 6.54
C GLY A 346 23.07 7.19 6.03
N VAL A 347 23.28 6.98 4.73
CA VAL A 347 23.12 5.67 4.10
C VAL A 347 24.44 4.88 4.26
N LEU A 348 24.37 3.76 4.94
CA LEU A 348 25.51 2.89 5.25
C LEU A 348 25.50 1.66 4.34
N PRO A 349 26.58 1.37 3.60
CA PRO A 349 26.76 0.09 2.91
C PRO A 349 26.71 -1.10 3.87
N SER A 350 26.53 -2.31 3.34
CA SER A 350 26.60 -3.55 4.12
C SER A 350 27.90 -3.64 4.95
N GLY A 351 27.78 -4.06 6.20
CA GLY A 351 28.88 -4.17 7.16
C GLY A 351 29.34 -2.85 7.80
N GLN A 352 28.80 -1.71 7.43
CA GLN A 352 29.13 -0.42 8.02
C GLN A 352 28.24 -0.09 9.22
N ALA A 353 28.76 0.73 10.13
CA ALA A 353 28.06 1.16 11.33
C ALA A 353 28.29 2.64 11.63
N LYS A 354 27.33 3.24 12.35
CA LYS A 354 27.44 4.59 12.89
C LYS A 354 26.76 4.70 14.26
N SER A 355 27.43 5.39 15.18
CA SER A 355 26.94 5.61 16.53
C SER A 355 26.22 6.95 16.65
N ILE A 356 25.10 6.97 17.39
CA ILE A 356 24.31 8.15 17.73
C ILE A 356 24.18 8.23 19.25
N THR A 357 24.52 9.37 19.84
CA THR A 357 24.36 9.65 21.28
C THR A 357 23.09 10.46 21.51
N PHE A 358 22.28 10.03 22.46
CA PHE A 358 20.98 10.64 22.77
C PHE A 358 21.06 11.50 24.02
N ASN A 359 21.27 12.79 23.88
CA ASN A 359 21.51 13.73 24.97
C ASN A 359 20.27 14.40 25.55
N ARG A 360 19.08 14.06 25.05
CA ARG A 360 17.82 14.63 25.52
C ARG A 360 16.78 13.53 25.73
N PRO A 361 16.02 13.56 26.83
CA PRO A 361 14.92 12.63 27.04
C PRO A 361 13.83 12.88 25.99
N GLY A 362 13.13 11.82 25.59
CA GLY A 362 12.06 11.89 24.59
C GLY A 362 11.81 10.59 23.89
N VAL A 363 10.85 10.61 22.99
CA VAL A 363 10.53 9.48 22.11
C VAL A 363 10.93 9.84 20.69
N TYR A 364 11.92 9.15 20.16
CA TYR A 364 12.47 9.37 18.84
C TYR A 364 12.00 8.27 17.90
N TYR A 365 11.24 8.65 16.91
CA TYR A 365 10.91 7.77 15.79
C TYR A 365 11.93 7.98 14.69
N TYR A 366 12.27 6.93 13.96
CA TYR A 366 13.24 7.00 12.87
C TYR A 366 12.91 6.02 11.75
N ILE A 367 13.40 6.31 10.56
CA ILE A 367 13.18 5.53 9.35
C ILE A 367 14.50 5.19 8.67
N CYS A 368 14.47 4.18 7.80
CA CYS A 368 15.51 3.97 6.82
C CYS A 368 15.25 4.86 5.59
N THR A 369 16.14 5.81 5.29
CA THR A 369 15.95 6.77 4.19
C THR A 369 15.77 6.10 2.82
N PRO A 370 16.57 5.08 2.42
CA PRO A 370 16.33 4.33 1.19
C PRO A 370 15.06 3.48 1.20
N HIS A 371 14.57 3.09 2.41
CA HIS A 371 13.45 2.17 2.61
C HIS A 371 12.46 2.74 3.63
N PRO A 372 11.67 3.76 3.30
CA PRO A 372 10.86 4.53 4.27
C PRO A 372 9.79 3.73 5.03
N TRP A 373 9.50 2.52 4.58
CA TRP A 373 8.63 1.56 5.29
C TRP A 373 9.33 0.81 6.44
N MET A 374 10.66 0.90 6.53
CA MET A 374 11.48 0.38 7.60
C MET A 374 11.63 1.48 8.66
N TYR A 375 11.13 1.23 9.86
CA TYR A 375 11.07 2.24 10.92
C TYR A 375 11.37 1.65 12.29
N GLY A 376 11.78 2.50 13.22
CA GLY A 376 12.12 2.14 14.58
C GLY A 376 11.79 3.24 15.59
N GLN A 377 11.97 2.92 16.88
CA GLN A 377 11.72 3.83 18.00
C GLN A 377 12.81 3.72 19.05
N VAL A 378 13.32 4.89 19.47
CA VAL A 378 14.18 5.02 20.66
C VAL A 378 13.42 5.81 21.72
N ILE A 379 13.28 5.26 22.92
CA ILE A 379 12.73 5.91 24.10
C ILE A 379 13.90 6.27 24.99
N VAL A 380 14.11 7.56 25.24
CA VAL A 380 15.19 8.09 26.08
C VAL A 380 14.59 8.63 27.38
N GLU A 381 15.04 8.13 28.51
CA GLU A 381 14.59 8.50 29.88
C GLU A 381 15.66 9.25 30.66
#